data_8268c8fe09acc06e0caf5fb08c0056da
#
_entry.id   8268c8fe09acc06e0caf5fb08c0056da
#
_cell.length_a   1.000
_cell.length_b   1.000
_cell.length_c   1.000
_cell.angle_alpha   90.00
_cell.angle_beta   90.00
_cell.angle_gamma   90.00
#
_symmetry.space_group_name_H-M   'P 1'
#
loop_
_entity.id
_entity.type
_entity.pdbx_description
1 polymer ?
#
loop_
_entity_poly.entity_id
_entity_poly.type
_entity_poly.pdbx_seq_one_letter_code
_entity_poly.pdbx_strand_id
1 'polypeptide(L)'
;MPSESPVLERWRQQVPDLLSEIRRDPSFRTKLRAGYSQVLDDSQAGFNLGIEDLFVGRTGLTVSGSYQGNSERSAYGGDLHYYLLPLGSRVNLAPLAGYRQIDTGRETTDGVNLGARVRFVPSRTGAADITFTQSWVAVGSRDEVSISTLSVGYAVTRDLRLSTDLERQNAPSRKDGRVAIVLEWMPFE
;
A
#
# COMPACT_ATOMS: atom_id res chain seq x y z
N MET A 1 16.82 52.07 15.43
CA MET A 1 16.18 50.93 14.75
C MET A 1 17.28 49.98 14.37
N PRO A 2 17.29 48.73 14.82
CA PRO A 2 18.32 47.79 14.40
C PRO A 2 18.08 47.49 12.90
N SER A 3 19.09 47.81 12.07
CA SER A 3 19.10 47.46 10.66
C SER A 3 18.98 45.97 10.50
N GLU A 4 17.93 45.49 9.86
CA GLU A 4 17.80 44.08 9.54
C GLU A 4 19.02 43.70 8.68
N SER A 5 19.78 42.73 9.18
CA SER A 5 20.99 42.29 8.48
C SER A 5 20.58 41.63 7.15
N PRO A 6 21.20 42.05 6.01
CA PRO A 6 20.93 41.44 4.70
C PRO A 6 21.14 39.90 4.67
N VAL A 7 21.91 39.40 5.62
CA VAL A 7 22.15 37.97 5.81
C VAL A 7 20.91 37.31 6.41
N LEU A 8 20.23 37.96 7.37
CA LEU A 8 18.99 37.46 7.97
C LEU A 8 17.82 37.44 6.95
N GLU A 9 17.74 38.42 6.08
CA GLU A 9 16.73 38.40 5.00
C GLU A 9 16.95 37.28 3.99
N ARG A 10 18.20 37.03 3.57
CA ARG A 10 18.52 35.87 2.71
C ARG A 10 18.21 34.56 3.41
N TRP A 11 18.48 34.42 4.69
CA TRP A 11 18.16 33.22 5.46
C TRP A 11 16.64 32.99 5.54
N ARG A 12 15.86 34.05 5.77
CA ARG A 12 14.39 33.95 5.78
C ARG A 12 13.81 33.55 4.41
N GLN A 13 14.41 33.99 3.33
CA GLN A 13 14.00 33.61 1.97
C GLN A 13 14.45 32.21 1.58
N GLN A 14 15.50 31.67 2.20
CA GLN A 14 16.05 30.36 1.91
C GLN A 14 15.63 29.27 2.92
N VAL A 15 14.90 29.59 3.99
CA VAL A 15 14.36 28.58 4.89
C VAL A 15 13.29 27.80 4.13
N PRO A 16 13.53 26.51 3.82
CA PRO A 16 12.50 25.68 3.20
C PRO A 16 11.26 25.66 4.08
N ASP A 17 10.10 25.82 3.49
CA ASP A 17 8.84 25.64 4.21
C ASP A 17 8.64 24.13 4.46
N LEU A 18 9.32 23.63 5.51
CA LEU A 18 9.29 22.22 5.93
C LEU A 18 7.87 21.72 6.18
N LEU A 19 6.95 22.60 6.57
CA LEU A 19 5.55 22.21 6.79
C LEU A 19 4.82 21.98 5.46
N SER A 20 5.09 22.79 4.44
CA SER A 20 4.52 22.57 3.11
C SER A 20 5.14 21.35 2.44
N GLU A 21 6.43 21.12 2.64
CA GLU A 21 7.14 19.92 2.16
C GLU A 21 6.58 18.64 2.81
N ILE A 22 6.45 18.59 4.14
CA ILE A 22 5.85 17.45 4.85
C ILE A 22 4.41 17.20 4.41
N ARG A 23 3.67 18.25 4.07
CA ARG A 23 2.27 18.09 3.62
C ARG A 23 2.15 17.55 2.21
N ARG A 24 3.07 17.88 1.31
CA ARG A 24 2.94 17.66 -0.13
C ARG A 24 3.92 16.67 -0.71
N ASP A 25 5.03 16.41 -0.02
CA ASP A 25 6.06 15.49 -0.46
C ASP A 25 5.86 14.14 0.24
N PRO A 26 5.41 13.11 -0.50
CA PRO A 26 5.12 11.82 0.10
C PRO A 26 6.38 11.15 0.64
N SER A 27 6.29 10.56 1.85
CA SER A 27 7.34 9.71 2.40
C SER A 27 7.42 8.33 1.74
N PHE A 28 6.53 8.05 0.78
CA PHE A 28 6.45 6.82 0.01
C PHE A 28 6.14 7.15 -1.45
N ARG A 29 6.47 6.24 -2.35
CA ARG A 29 6.33 6.42 -3.80
C ARG A 29 5.39 5.39 -4.40
N THR A 30 4.91 5.65 -5.62
CA THR A 30 4.25 4.64 -6.45
C THR A 30 5.16 3.45 -6.67
N LYS A 31 4.63 2.25 -6.54
CA LYS A 31 5.37 0.99 -6.67
C LYS A 31 4.72 0.09 -7.71
N LEU A 32 5.52 -0.45 -8.61
CA LEU A 32 5.15 -1.61 -9.40
C LEU A 32 5.66 -2.85 -8.68
N ARG A 33 4.80 -3.84 -8.50
CA ARG A 33 5.04 -5.00 -7.64
C ARG A 33 4.95 -6.29 -8.46
N ALA A 34 5.94 -7.15 -8.32
CA ALA A 34 5.93 -8.50 -8.89
C ALA A 34 6.54 -9.47 -7.89
N GLY A 35 5.88 -10.57 -7.62
CA GLY A 35 6.33 -11.47 -6.57
C GLY A 35 5.88 -12.91 -6.72
N TYR A 36 6.52 -13.73 -5.93
CA TYR A 36 6.17 -15.13 -5.70
C TYR A 36 5.43 -15.26 -4.39
N SER A 37 4.35 -16.04 -4.38
CA SER A 37 3.55 -16.29 -3.20
C SER A 37 3.36 -17.78 -2.96
N GLN A 38 3.18 -18.14 -1.70
CA GLN A 38 2.87 -19.50 -1.27
C GLN A 38 1.69 -19.48 -0.31
N VAL A 39 0.71 -20.33 -0.58
CA VAL A 39 -0.40 -20.58 0.33
C VAL A 39 0.11 -21.55 1.41
N LEU A 40 -0.12 -21.19 2.68
CA LEU A 40 0.44 -21.94 3.81
C LEU A 40 -0.26 -23.29 4.02
N ASP A 41 -1.57 -23.32 3.77
CA ASP A 41 -2.39 -24.50 4.07
C ASP A 41 -2.22 -25.61 3.02
N ASP A 42 -2.01 -25.27 1.76
CA ASP A 42 -1.92 -26.24 0.65
C ASP A 42 -0.53 -26.28 0.01
N SER A 43 0.42 -25.49 0.49
CA SER A 43 1.77 -25.34 -0.08
C SER A 43 1.80 -24.98 -1.57
N GLN A 44 0.69 -24.45 -2.10
CA GLN A 44 0.57 -24.08 -3.51
C GLN A 44 1.32 -22.79 -3.79
N ALA A 45 2.18 -22.85 -4.82
CA ALA A 45 2.90 -21.73 -5.33
C ALA A 45 2.02 -20.84 -6.23
N GLY A 46 2.21 -19.56 -6.17
CA GLY A 46 1.52 -18.58 -6.99
C GLY A 46 2.40 -17.37 -7.29
N PHE A 47 1.86 -16.45 -8.06
CA PHE A 47 2.50 -15.18 -8.33
C PHE A 47 1.54 -14.03 -8.01
N ASN A 48 2.11 -12.85 -7.77
CA ASN A 48 1.37 -11.62 -7.62
C ASN A 48 1.98 -10.52 -8.49
N LEU A 49 1.11 -9.68 -9.02
CA LEU A 49 1.45 -8.49 -9.78
C LEU A 49 0.60 -7.34 -9.26
N GLY A 50 1.13 -6.12 -9.30
CA GLY A 50 0.33 -4.98 -8.87
C GLY A 50 0.99 -3.64 -9.13
N ILE A 51 0.16 -2.62 -8.99
CA ILE A 51 0.57 -1.24 -8.84
C ILE A 51 0.03 -0.73 -7.51
N GLU A 52 0.87 -0.12 -6.71
CA GLU A 52 0.49 0.40 -5.40
C GLU A 52 0.76 1.90 -5.33
N ASP A 53 -0.22 2.62 -4.78
CA ASP A 53 -0.16 4.06 -4.54
C ASP A 53 0.17 4.92 -5.77
N LEU A 54 -0.53 4.69 -6.88
CA LEU A 54 -0.50 5.64 -8.00
C LEU A 54 -1.22 6.92 -7.58
N PHE A 55 -0.47 8.00 -7.38
CA PHE A 55 -1.00 9.28 -6.89
C PHE A 55 -1.91 9.95 -7.92
N VAL A 56 -3.06 10.41 -7.47
CA VAL A 56 -3.96 11.27 -8.26
C VAL A 56 -3.65 12.74 -7.93
N GLY A 57 -2.68 13.29 -8.63
CA GLY A 57 -2.18 14.63 -8.36
C GLY A 57 -1.50 14.73 -6.99
N ARG A 58 -1.73 15.84 -6.27
CA ARG A 58 -1.18 16.10 -4.92
C ARG A 58 -2.27 16.12 -3.84
N THR A 59 -3.28 15.28 -3.99
CA THR A 59 -4.50 15.32 -3.17
C THR A 59 -4.49 14.36 -1.98
N GLY A 60 -3.51 13.49 -1.86
CA GLY A 60 -3.53 12.37 -0.91
C GLY A 60 -4.39 11.20 -1.36
N LEU A 61 -5.04 11.29 -2.52
CA LEU A 61 -5.76 10.18 -3.15
C LEU A 61 -4.80 9.34 -3.97
N THR A 62 -4.83 8.03 -3.78
CA THR A 62 -4.07 7.07 -4.58
C THR A 62 -4.94 5.95 -5.11
N VAL A 63 -4.52 5.37 -6.22
CA VAL A 63 -5.13 4.19 -6.84
C VAL A 63 -4.15 3.04 -6.73
N SER A 64 -4.66 1.87 -6.37
CA SER A 64 -3.89 0.63 -6.36
C SER A 64 -4.65 -0.45 -7.12
N GLY A 65 -3.92 -1.33 -7.81
CA GLY A 65 -4.49 -2.49 -8.48
C GLY A 65 -3.62 -3.71 -8.21
N SER A 66 -4.23 -4.87 -8.04
CA SER A 66 -3.51 -6.11 -7.77
C SER A 66 -4.13 -7.30 -8.48
N TYR A 67 -3.27 -8.22 -8.86
CA TYR A 67 -3.62 -9.54 -9.35
C TYR A 67 -2.77 -10.58 -8.58
N GLN A 68 -3.41 -11.63 -8.14
CA GLN A 68 -2.76 -12.77 -7.51
C GLN A 68 -3.33 -14.03 -8.15
N GLY A 69 -2.48 -15.01 -8.46
CA GLY A 69 -2.96 -16.23 -9.08
C GLY A 69 -2.04 -17.41 -8.86
N ASN A 70 -2.63 -18.59 -8.85
CA ASN A 70 -1.97 -19.89 -8.97
C ASN A 70 -2.77 -20.76 -9.95
N SER A 71 -2.46 -22.06 -10.03
CA SER A 71 -3.13 -22.98 -10.97
C SER A 71 -4.63 -23.21 -10.68
N GLU A 72 -5.10 -22.92 -9.47
CA GLU A 72 -6.46 -23.22 -9.03
C GLU A 72 -7.26 -22.00 -8.55
N ARG A 73 -6.57 -20.88 -8.24
CA ARG A 73 -7.18 -19.73 -7.57
C ARG A 73 -6.65 -18.43 -8.16
N SER A 74 -7.51 -17.45 -8.21
CA SER A 74 -7.11 -16.11 -8.59
C SER A 74 -7.86 -15.05 -7.77
N ALA A 75 -7.21 -13.91 -7.56
CA ALA A 75 -7.84 -12.74 -6.98
C ALA A 75 -7.32 -11.50 -7.70
N TYR A 76 -8.22 -10.61 -8.05
CA TYR A 76 -7.84 -9.32 -8.62
C TYR A 76 -8.79 -8.22 -8.14
N GLY A 77 -8.28 -7.01 -8.15
CA GLY A 77 -9.06 -5.86 -7.72
C GLY A 77 -8.33 -4.55 -7.87
N GLY A 78 -9.09 -3.50 -7.65
CA GLY A 78 -8.60 -2.13 -7.61
C GLY A 78 -9.18 -1.38 -6.42
N ASP A 79 -8.34 -0.61 -5.74
CA ASP A 79 -8.68 0.11 -4.53
C ASP A 79 -8.27 1.58 -4.64
N LEU A 80 -9.10 2.47 -4.14
CA LEU A 80 -8.82 3.88 -3.89
C LEU A 80 -8.45 4.03 -2.41
N HIS A 81 -7.37 4.74 -2.13
CA HIS A 81 -6.95 5.09 -0.78
C HIS A 81 -6.94 6.61 -0.63
N TYR A 82 -7.42 7.12 0.49
CA TYR A 82 -7.33 8.53 0.81
C TYR A 82 -6.53 8.73 2.09
N TYR A 83 -5.30 9.24 1.96
CA TYR A 83 -4.40 9.46 3.08
C TYR A 83 -4.84 10.67 3.89
N LEU A 84 -5.21 10.44 5.15
CA LEU A 84 -5.78 11.44 6.06
C LEU A 84 -4.71 12.35 6.68
N LEU A 85 -3.49 11.84 6.86
CA LEU A 85 -2.38 12.58 7.45
C LEU A 85 -1.50 13.17 6.33
N PRO A 86 -0.68 14.18 6.63
CA PRO A 86 0.28 14.74 5.68
C PRO A 86 1.12 13.63 5.03
N LEU A 87 1.26 13.65 3.72
CA LEU A 87 1.91 12.57 2.95
C LEU A 87 3.34 12.27 3.39
N GLY A 88 4.09 13.29 3.84
CA GLY A 88 5.43 13.17 4.37
C GLY A 88 5.50 12.73 5.85
N SER A 89 4.38 12.36 6.46
CA SER A 89 4.35 11.86 7.84
C SER A 89 4.94 10.46 7.93
N ARG A 90 5.53 10.14 9.10
CA ARG A 90 6.04 8.79 9.37
C ARG A 90 4.94 7.76 9.54
N VAL A 91 3.78 8.19 10.00
CA VAL A 91 2.59 7.34 10.13
C VAL A 91 1.52 7.92 9.23
N ASN A 92 0.88 7.08 8.44
CA ASN A 92 -0.25 7.44 7.63
C ASN A 92 -1.41 6.46 7.82
N LEU A 93 -2.62 7.01 7.78
CA LEU A 93 -3.87 6.27 7.84
C LEU A 93 -4.67 6.60 6.59
N ALA A 94 -5.16 5.58 5.90
CA ALA A 94 -5.99 5.74 4.72
C ALA A 94 -7.19 4.79 4.76
N PRO A 95 -8.43 5.29 4.81
CA PRO A 95 -9.57 4.50 4.40
C PRO A 95 -9.38 4.04 2.96
N LEU A 96 -9.91 2.88 2.65
CA LEU A 96 -9.90 2.32 1.30
C LEU A 96 -11.31 1.93 0.87
N ALA A 97 -11.58 2.14 -0.42
CA ALA A 97 -12.77 1.68 -1.08
C ALA A 97 -12.43 1.21 -2.49
N GLY A 98 -12.95 0.06 -2.89
CA GLY A 98 -12.64 -0.51 -4.20
C GLY A 98 -13.58 -1.62 -4.60
N TYR A 99 -13.11 -2.42 -5.55
CA TYR A 99 -13.79 -3.62 -5.99
C TYR A 99 -12.78 -4.76 -6.10
N ARG A 100 -13.17 -5.95 -5.65
CA ARG A 100 -12.32 -7.12 -5.70
C ARG A 100 -13.14 -8.36 -6.07
N GLN A 101 -12.51 -9.22 -6.87
CA GLN A 101 -12.99 -10.56 -7.17
C GLN A 101 -11.98 -11.58 -6.64
N ILE A 102 -12.49 -12.61 -5.99
CA ILE A 102 -11.71 -13.71 -5.41
C ILE A 102 -12.32 -15.01 -5.91
N ASP A 103 -11.55 -15.77 -6.67
CA ASP A 103 -11.90 -17.09 -7.14
C ASP A 103 -11.06 -18.12 -6.38
N THR A 104 -11.73 -19.00 -5.66
CA THR A 104 -11.10 -20.07 -4.87
C THR A 104 -11.09 -21.41 -5.61
N GLY A 105 -11.51 -21.43 -6.89
CA GLY A 105 -11.68 -22.63 -7.70
C GLY A 105 -12.94 -23.44 -7.37
N ARG A 106 -13.61 -23.13 -6.26
CA ARG A 106 -14.89 -23.72 -5.85
C ARG A 106 -16.00 -22.68 -5.77
N GLU A 107 -15.66 -21.51 -5.32
CA GLU A 107 -16.56 -20.38 -5.10
C GLU A 107 -15.89 -19.11 -5.61
N THR A 108 -16.67 -18.24 -6.22
CA THR A 108 -16.23 -16.91 -6.61
C THR A 108 -16.98 -15.89 -5.78
N THR A 109 -16.25 -15.06 -5.04
CA THR A 109 -16.79 -13.93 -4.30
C THR A 109 -16.31 -12.66 -4.97
N ASP A 110 -17.24 -11.78 -5.30
CA ASP A 110 -16.93 -10.48 -5.88
C ASP A 110 -17.79 -9.38 -5.25
N GLY A 111 -17.25 -8.19 -5.21
CA GLY A 111 -18.01 -7.07 -4.66
C GLY A 111 -17.14 -5.90 -4.23
N VAL A 112 -17.83 -4.96 -3.60
CA VAL A 112 -17.21 -3.78 -3.02
C VAL A 112 -16.22 -4.21 -1.93
N ASN A 113 -15.01 -3.66 -2.01
CA ASN A 113 -13.95 -3.82 -1.00
C ASN A 113 -13.87 -2.54 -0.17
N LEU A 114 -14.12 -2.64 1.13
CA LEU A 114 -14.01 -1.52 2.06
C LEU A 114 -13.02 -1.86 3.16
N GLY A 115 -12.27 -0.86 3.63
CA GLY A 115 -11.31 -1.11 4.69
C GLY A 115 -10.49 0.10 5.08
N ALA A 116 -9.36 -0.18 5.73
CA ALA A 116 -8.39 0.84 6.15
C ALA A 116 -6.97 0.30 6.04
N ARG A 117 -6.05 1.21 5.77
CA ARG A 117 -4.61 0.97 5.71
C ARG A 117 -3.91 1.87 6.71
N VAL A 118 -3.00 1.29 7.47
CA VAL A 118 -2.04 2.02 8.31
C VAL A 118 -0.66 1.76 7.75
N ARG A 119 0.10 2.83 7.49
CA ARG A 119 1.49 2.75 7.01
C ARG A 119 2.42 3.46 7.98
N PHE A 120 3.50 2.80 8.33
CA PHE A 120 4.59 3.35 9.11
C PHE A 120 5.87 3.40 8.26
N VAL A 121 6.40 4.60 8.06
CA VAL A 121 7.64 4.86 7.30
C VAL A 121 8.67 5.43 8.26
N PRO A 122 9.61 4.61 8.78
CA PRO A 122 10.58 5.06 9.78
C PRO A 122 11.55 6.11 9.24
N SER A 123 11.81 6.11 7.94
CA SER A 123 12.72 7.04 7.26
C SER A 123 11.99 7.88 6.21
N ARG A 124 12.26 9.18 6.16
CA ARG A 124 11.72 10.09 5.13
C ARG A 124 12.13 9.72 3.70
N THR A 125 13.22 8.99 3.55
CA THR A 125 13.69 8.52 2.23
C THR A 125 12.86 7.34 1.70
N GLY A 126 11.88 6.84 2.47
CA GLY A 126 11.09 5.67 2.09
C GLY A 126 11.90 4.37 2.01
N ALA A 127 13.09 4.34 2.68
CA ALA A 127 13.97 3.19 2.63
C ALA A 127 13.33 1.93 3.24
N ALA A 128 12.44 2.08 4.21
CA ALA A 128 11.68 0.98 4.79
C ALA A 128 10.26 1.44 5.12
N ASP A 129 9.31 0.54 5.03
CA ASP A 129 7.95 0.75 5.50
C ASP A 129 7.32 -0.55 6.03
N ILE A 130 6.39 -0.35 6.94
CA ILE A 130 5.52 -1.41 7.45
C ILE A 130 4.09 -0.95 7.16
N THR A 131 3.34 -1.76 6.46
CA THR A 131 1.96 -1.45 6.09
C THR A 131 1.04 -2.56 6.57
N PHE A 132 0.02 -2.18 7.31
CA PHE A 132 -1.08 -3.07 7.68
C PHE A 132 -2.35 -2.61 6.97
N THR A 133 -3.01 -3.54 6.29
CA THR A 133 -4.28 -3.30 5.60
C THR A 133 -5.30 -4.30 6.11
N GLN A 134 -6.47 -3.81 6.52
CA GLN A 134 -7.64 -4.61 6.84
C GLN A 134 -8.76 -4.20 5.91
N SER A 135 -9.35 -5.17 5.22
CA SER A 135 -10.48 -4.92 4.33
C SER A 135 -11.50 -6.05 4.34
N TRP A 136 -12.69 -5.75 3.82
CA TRP A 136 -13.81 -6.67 3.70
C TRP A 136 -14.36 -6.56 2.28
N VAL A 137 -14.45 -7.70 1.61
CA VAL A 137 -15.01 -7.83 0.25
C VAL A 137 -16.44 -8.30 0.36
N ALA A 138 -17.34 -7.80 -0.47
CA ALA A 138 -18.78 -8.11 -0.47
C ALA A 138 -19.43 -7.85 0.90
N VAL A 139 -19.14 -6.68 1.48
CA VAL A 139 -19.57 -6.28 2.83
C VAL A 139 -21.07 -6.45 3.04
N GLY A 140 -21.42 -7.13 4.14
CA GLY A 140 -22.81 -7.37 4.52
C GLY A 140 -23.50 -8.50 3.73
N SER A 141 -22.80 -9.18 2.83
CA SER A 141 -23.28 -10.37 2.15
C SER A 141 -23.03 -11.64 2.97
N ARG A 142 -23.63 -12.75 2.52
CA ARG A 142 -23.34 -14.07 3.13
C ARG A 142 -21.94 -14.58 2.77
N ASP A 143 -21.37 -14.05 1.71
CA ASP A 143 -20.07 -14.44 1.15
C ASP A 143 -18.99 -13.41 1.47
N GLU A 144 -19.19 -12.60 2.53
CA GLU A 144 -18.22 -11.61 2.98
C GLU A 144 -16.86 -12.26 3.29
N VAL A 145 -15.80 -11.69 2.70
CA VAL A 145 -14.42 -12.13 2.94
C VAL A 145 -13.63 -11.02 3.63
N SER A 146 -13.09 -11.32 4.80
CA SER A 146 -12.17 -10.43 5.51
C SER A 146 -10.74 -10.73 5.09
N ILE A 147 -9.98 -9.69 4.71
CA ILE A 147 -8.59 -9.78 4.28
C ILE A 147 -7.73 -8.89 5.18
N SER A 148 -6.76 -9.50 5.84
CA SER A 148 -5.74 -8.82 6.64
C SER A 148 -4.38 -9.01 5.98
N THR A 149 -3.68 -7.94 5.66
CA THR A 149 -2.35 -7.98 5.02
C THR A 149 -1.36 -7.16 5.83
N LEU A 150 -0.25 -7.78 6.22
CA LEU A 150 0.92 -7.13 6.78
C LEU A 150 2.04 -7.17 5.74
N SER A 151 2.53 -6.02 5.32
CA SER A 151 3.64 -5.88 4.38
C SER A 151 4.81 -5.18 5.05
N VAL A 152 6.00 -5.75 4.90
CA VAL A 152 7.25 -5.15 5.38
C VAL A 152 8.22 -5.05 4.21
N GLY A 153 8.55 -3.82 3.83
CA GLY A 153 9.44 -3.54 2.69
C GLY A 153 10.68 -2.77 3.09
N TYR A 154 11.77 -3.01 2.36
CA TYR A 154 13.00 -2.23 2.48
C TYR A 154 13.67 -2.01 1.13
N ALA A 155 14.32 -0.86 0.99
CA ALA A 155 15.02 -0.48 -0.24
C ALA A 155 16.34 -1.24 -0.37
N VAL A 156 16.55 -1.88 -1.52
CA VAL A 156 17.81 -2.50 -1.92
C VAL A 156 18.64 -1.48 -2.69
N THR A 157 17.99 -0.69 -3.54
CA THR A 157 18.55 0.46 -4.25
C THR A 157 17.60 1.65 -4.14
N ARG A 158 17.88 2.76 -4.82
CA ARG A 158 16.99 3.93 -4.85
C ARG A 158 15.61 3.61 -5.46
N ASP A 159 15.58 2.71 -6.44
CA ASP A 159 14.38 2.42 -7.23
C ASP A 159 13.87 0.99 -7.05
N LEU A 160 14.64 0.12 -6.39
CA LEU A 160 14.27 -1.26 -6.16
C LEU A 160 14.16 -1.54 -4.67
N ARG A 161 13.08 -2.21 -4.30
CA ARG A 161 12.78 -2.67 -2.95
C ARG A 161 12.45 -4.15 -2.95
N LEU A 162 12.62 -4.77 -1.81
CA LEU A 162 12.13 -6.11 -1.52
C LEU A 162 11.12 -6.01 -0.40
N SER A 163 9.97 -6.65 -0.55
CA SER A 163 8.98 -6.74 0.51
C SER A 163 8.55 -8.17 0.78
N THR A 164 8.07 -8.39 1.99
CA THR A 164 7.43 -9.64 2.41
C THR A 164 6.02 -9.29 2.83
N ASP A 165 5.05 -9.99 2.24
CA ASP A 165 3.64 -9.84 2.57
C ASP A 165 3.15 -11.10 3.31
N LEU A 166 2.45 -10.87 4.40
CA LEU A 166 1.70 -11.87 5.15
C LEU A 166 0.22 -11.54 4.98
N GLU A 167 -0.51 -12.38 4.29
CA GLU A 167 -1.94 -12.20 4.05
C GLU A 167 -2.74 -13.31 4.73
N ARG A 168 -3.83 -12.92 5.35
CA ARG A 168 -4.82 -13.84 5.91
C ARG A 168 -6.19 -13.49 5.36
N GLN A 169 -6.81 -14.46 4.73
CA GLN A 169 -8.19 -14.39 4.25
C GLN A 169 -9.10 -15.24 5.15
N ASN A 170 -10.19 -14.65 5.60
CA ASN A 170 -11.23 -15.35 6.35
C ASN A 170 -12.53 -15.23 5.58
N ALA A 171 -12.96 -16.33 4.96
CA ALA A 171 -14.27 -16.48 4.34
C ALA A 171 -15.15 -17.39 5.23
N PRO A 172 -16.47 -17.37 5.09
CA PRO A 172 -17.37 -18.22 5.87
C PRO A 172 -17.06 -19.72 5.76
N SER A 173 -16.63 -20.16 4.58
CA SER A 173 -16.32 -21.56 4.29
C SER A 173 -14.83 -21.93 4.50
N ARG A 174 -13.92 -20.94 4.61
CA ARG A 174 -12.49 -21.19 4.60
C ARG A 174 -11.66 -20.06 5.24
N LYS A 175 -10.54 -20.48 5.81
CA LYS A 175 -9.48 -19.57 6.29
C LYS A 175 -8.19 -19.93 5.58
N ASP A 176 -7.59 -18.98 4.88
CA ASP A 176 -6.35 -19.18 4.15
C ASP A 176 -5.29 -18.19 4.64
N GLY A 177 -4.06 -18.70 4.77
CA GLY A 177 -2.86 -17.88 5.00
C GLY A 177 -1.96 -17.90 3.77
N ARG A 178 -1.34 -16.75 3.45
CA ARG A 178 -0.41 -16.63 2.34
C ARG A 178 0.81 -15.81 2.76
N VAL A 179 1.97 -16.25 2.28
CA VAL A 179 3.23 -15.49 2.37
C VAL A 179 3.69 -15.19 0.97
N ALA A 180 4.16 -13.97 0.73
CA ALA A 180 4.74 -13.58 -0.55
C ALA A 180 6.07 -12.84 -0.36
N ILE A 181 6.98 -13.05 -1.30
CA ILE A 181 8.19 -12.24 -1.47
C ILE A 181 8.01 -11.45 -2.76
N VAL A 182 8.12 -10.14 -2.66
CA VAL A 182 7.74 -9.20 -3.71
C VAL A 182 8.89 -8.26 -4.02
N LEU A 183 9.26 -8.18 -5.29
CA LEU A 183 10.11 -7.13 -5.82
C LEU A 183 9.23 -5.91 -6.14
N GLU A 184 9.63 -4.76 -5.64
CA GLU A 184 8.95 -3.50 -5.86
C GLU A 184 9.87 -2.56 -6.64
N TRP A 185 9.38 -2.07 -7.76
CA TRP A 185 10.06 -1.05 -8.54
C TRP A 185 9.34 0.28 -8.43
N MET A 186 10.11 1.34 -8.15
CA MET A 186 9.61 2.71 -7.96
C MET A 186 10.09 3.59 -9.12
N PRO A 187 9.40 3.59 -10.28
CA PRO A 187 9.87 4.23 -11.50
C PRO A 187 9.77 5.77 -11.50
N PHE A 188 9.06 6.35 -10.53
CA PHE A 188 8.76 7.78 -10.49
C PHE A 188 9.30 8.42 -9.21
N GLU A 189 10.04 9.53 -9.34
CA GLU A 189 10.43 10.45 -8.28
C GLU A 189 9.40 11.56 -8.07
#